data_37e95af1b4fde0cb3b88ac139232a767
#
_entry.id   37e95af1b4fde0cb3b88ac139232a767
#
_cell.length_a   1.000
_cell.length_b   1.000
_cell.length_c   1.000
_cell.angle_alpha   90.00
_cell.angle_beta   90.00
_cell.angle_gamma   90.00
#
_symmetry.space_group_name_H-M   'P 1'
#
loop_
_entity.id
_entity.type
_entity.pdbx_description
1 polymer ?
#
loop_
_entity_poly.entity_id
_entity_poly.type
_entity_poly.pdbx_seq_one_letter_code
_entity_poly.pdbx_strand_id
1 'polypeptide(L)'
;MTPTVGSAGDGSFPAGARPHGGASCAAEVAPGGHGPFGLGNRPTGELRFAVLGDSVSEGVGDPLPGGGWRGWAALLAEGLAARPEGTRLLNLARSGARSGDVAGPQLEAALRHRPDLASVLVGGNDTLRGGFDIRTVAAELHLVMGTLRAEGTELLTACLPDPGTVLGLPWPLARPLGRRMSALNDTVHALSAHHGAHHIHVAAHHWATMPGALSADRLHPSETGHRLLARDFHALLAAAGLAQGAAPRPEPDGAPPGRAASLWWMATQGTRWIADRCTDLLPDLLRLAATEVRHHRRGSTPVLEEDARRATVAALAALKVAPSPVARQPAGQRVLTGTKRTGVPGGDWAAAGSEPSGTTPMTG
;
A
#
# COMPACT_ATOMS: atom_id res chain seq x y z
N MET A 1 48.87 -46.65 -30.17
CA MET A 1 50.18 -46.02 -30.31
C MET A 1 50.26 -44.94 -29.25
N THR A 2 50.81 -45.25 -28.16
CA THR A 2 51.50 -44.42 -27.16
C THR A 2 52.97 -44.34 -27.60
N PRO A 3 53.83 -43.52 -27.03
CA PRO A 3 53.83 -42.61 -25.90
C PRO A 3 54.48 -41.23 -26.22
N THR A 4 54.66 -40.29 -25.37
CA THR A 4 55.86 -40.11 -24.53
C THR A 4 55.77 -38.95 -23.56
N VAL A 5 56.31 -39.18 -22.37
CA VAL A 5 56.57 -38.39 -21.19
C VAL A 5 57.77 -37.48 -21.36
N GLY A 6 57.80 -36.35 -20.62
CA GLY A 6 58.98 -35.52 -20.30
C GLY A 6 58.57 -34.48 -19.27
N SER A 7 58.79 -34.65 -18.02
CA SER A 7 59.95 -34.56 -17.11
C SER A 7 60.32 -33.12 -16.74
N ALA A 8 59.92 -32.78 -15.51
CA ALA A 8 60.66 -32.13 -14.39
C ALA A 8 61.55 -30.90 -14.62
N GLY A 9 61.33 -29.88 -13.80
CA GLY A 9 62.26 -28.80 -13.48
C GLY A 9 61.93 -28.21 -12.12
N ASP A 10 62.74 -28.61 -11.18
CA ASP A 10 62.84 -28.25 -9.76
C ASP A 10 63.44 -26.84 -9.57
N GLY A 11 63.06 -26.11 -8.57
CA GLY A 11 63.69 -24.81 -8.28
C GLY A 11 63.13 -24.07 -7.06
N SER A 12 63.43 -24.62 -5.91
CA SER A 12 63.87 -23.99 -4.63
C SER A 12 63.34 -22.61 -4.23
N PHE A 13 62.75 -22.58 -3.03
CA PHE A 13 62.51 -21.45 -2.13
C PHE A 13 63.80 -20.78 -1.60
N PRO A 14 63.68 -19.53 -1.09
CA PRO A 14 64.04 -19.34 0.30
C PRO A 14 62.95 -18.67 1.15
N ALA A 15 62.98 -19.08 2.41
CA ALA A 15 62.18 -18.63 3.52
C ALA A 15 62.72 -17.30 4.12
N GLY A 16 61.82 -16.56 4.75
CA GLY A 16 62.16 -15.71 5.88
C GLY A 16 61.58 -14.31 5.86
N ALA A 17 60.51 -14.03 6.60
CA ALA A 17 60.43 -13.05 7.68
C ALA A 17 58.96 -12.87 8.13
N ARG A 18 58.70 -13.12 9.39
CA ARG A 18 57.58 -12.64 10.21
C ARG A 18 58.07 -11.46 11.05
N PRO A 19 57.18 -10.82 11.83
CA PRO A 19 55.87 -10.24 11.66
C PRO A 19 55.83 -8.78 12.16
N HIS A 20 54.86 -7.97 11.82
CA HIS A 20 54.44 -6.86 12.68
C HIS A 20 52.99 -6.40 12.43
N GLY A 21 52.24 -6.35 13.51
CA GLY A 21 51.33 -5.27 13.81
C GLY A 21 49.90 -5.43 13.30
N GLY A 22 49.04 -5.96 14.16
CA GLY A 22 47.58 -5.86 14.00
C GLY A 22 47.12 -4.42 13.97
N ALA A 23 46.21 -4.15 13.03
CA ALA A 23 45.25 -3.07 13.13
C ALA A 23 43.92 -3.63 12.69
N SER A 24 43.10 -3.96 13.69
CA SER A 24 41.67 -4.22 13.53
C SER A 24 41.01 -2.92 13.05
N CYS A 25 40.68 -2.82 11.78
CA CYS A 25 39.75 -1.83 11.29
C CYS A 25 38.34 -2.40 11.42
N ALA A 26 37.78 -2.25 12.60
CA ALA A 26 36.34 -2.23 12.76
C ALA A 26 35.85 -0.97 12.03
N ALA A 27 35.28 -1.17 10.84
CA ALA A 27 34.52 -0.12 10.15
C ALA A 27 33.23 0.10 10.94
N GLU A 28 33.26 1.12 11.79
CA GLU A 28 32.11 1.73 12.41
C GLU A 28 31.25 2.34 11.27
N VAL A 29 30.17 1.66 10.91
CA VAL A 29 29.15 2.22 10.02
C VAL A 29 28.44 3.30 10.79
N ALA A 30 28.89 4.54 10.61
CA ALA A 30 28.12 5.71 11.04
C ALA A 30 26.71 5.68 10.44
N PRO A 31 25.67 6.04 11.21
CA PRO A 31 24.33 6.19 10.65
C PRO A 31 24.38 7.35 9.65
N GLY A 32 24.43 7.02 8.36
CA GLY A 32 24.35 7.99 7.29
C GLY A 32 23.01 8.70 7.35
N GLY A 33 23.01 9.93 7.81
CA GLY A 33 21.92 10.85 7.61
C GLY A 33 21.75 11.03 6.11
N HIS A 34 20.74 10.38 5.54
CA HIS A 34 20.28 10.67 4.19
C HIS A 34 19.61 12.05 4.25
N GLY A 35 20.32 13.07 3.80
CA GLY A 35 19.75 14.37 3.53
C GLY A 35 18.58 14.22 2.53
N PRO A 36 17.64 15.17 2.48
CA PRO A 36 16.52 15.10 1.56
C PRO A 36 17.05 15.01 0.14
N PHE A 37 16.87 13.85 -0.50
CA PHE A 37 17.13 13.70 -1.92
C PHE A 37 16.12 14.61 -2.65
N GLY A 38 16.58 15.81 -3.01
CA GLY A 38 15.78 16.74 -3.77
C GLY A 38 15.50 16.14 -5.16
N LEU A 39 14.25 15.83 -5.46
CA LEU A 39 13.76 15.48 -6.80
C LEU A 39 14.04 16.60 -7.85
N GLY A 40 14.63 17.73 -7.41
CA GLY A 40 14.82 18.94 -8.19
C GLY A 40 16.10 19.07 -9.03
N ASN A 41 17.03 18.11 -9.01
CA ASN A 41 18.35 18.33 -9.65
C ASN A 41 18.72 17.32 -10.74
N ARG A 42 17.74 16.92 -11.60
CA ARG A 42 18.03 16.11 -12.79
C ARG A 42 18.05 16.95 -14.06
N PRO A 43 18.96 16.65 -15.02
CA PRO A 43 19.13 17.43 -16.25
C PRO A 43 17.88 17.48 -17.14
N THR A 44 16.92 16.58 -16.99
CA THR A 44 15.71 16.50 -17.83
C THR A 44 14.46 17.03 -17.14
N GLY A 45 14.49 17.33 -15.83
CA GLY A 45 13.32 17.84 -15.09
C GLY A 45 12.09 16.92 -15.05
N GLU A 46 12.17 15.70 -15.60
CA GLU A 46 11.07 14.73 -15.65
C GLU A 46 11.16 13.74 -14.49
N LEU A 47 10.10 13.67 -13.67
CA LEU A 47 9.98 12.71 -12.57
C LEU A 47 9.47 11.37 -13.10
N ARG A 48 10.18 10.27 -12.79
CA ARG A 48 9.79 8.91 -13.18
C ARG A 48 9.09 8.22 -12.04
N PHE A 49 7.80 7.94 -12.21
CA PHE A 49 6.98 7.26 -11.24
C PHE A 49 6.61 5.86 -11.71
N ALA A 50 7.05 4.83 -10.99
CA ALA A 50 6.68 3.43 -11.23
C ALA A 50 5.63 2.96 -10.23
N VAL A 51 4.65 2.20 -10.71
CA VAL A 51 3.56 1.67 -9.90
C VAL A 51 3.61 0.16 -9.95
N LEU A 52 3.89 -0.47 -8.80
CA LEU A 52 3.92 -1.90 -8.63
C LEU A 52 2.73 -2.31 -7.73
N GLY A 53 2.05 -3.38 -8.10
CA GLY A 53 0.93 -3.85 -7.30
C GLY A 53 -0.09 -4.67 -8.07
N ASP A 54 -1.30 -4.65 -7.54
CA ASP A 54 -2.44 -5.41 -8.04
C ASP A 54 -3.54 -4.51 -8.66
N SER A 55 -4.78 -4.98 -8.63
CA SER A 55 -5.94 -4.29 -9.20
C SER A 55 -6.19 -2.89 -8.67
N VAL A 56 -5.91 -2.63 -7.38
CA VAL A 56 -6.05 -1.29 -6.79
C VAL A 56 -5.06 -0.32 -7.44
N SER A 57 -3.85 -0.78 -7.68
CA SER A 57 -2.79 0.02 -8.30
C SER A 57 -2.93 0.10 -9.82
N GLU A 58 -3.54 -0.91 -10.47
CA GLU A 58 -3.93 -0.87 -11.88
C GLU A 58 -5.00 0.19 -12.14
N GLY A 59 -5.84 0.49 -11.14
CA GLY A 59 -6.89 1.49 -11.20
C GLY A 59 -8.30 0.93 -11.38
N VAL A 60 -8.49 -0.37 -11.12
CA VAL A 60 -9.80 -1.04 -11.23
C VAL A 60 -10.84 -0.30 -10.41
N GLY A 61 -11.97 0.04 -11.06
CA GLY A 61 -13.06 0.82 -10.47
C GLY A 61 -13.14 2.27 -10.96
N ASP A 62 -12.15 2.74 -11.73
CA ASP A 62 -12.12 4.06 -12.37
C ASP A 62 -11.93 3.90 -13.91
N PRO A 63 -13.00 3.53 -14.65
CA PRO A 63 -12.91 3.17 -16.06
C PRO A 63 -12.69 4.38 -16.96
N LEU A 64 -11.86 4.22 -17.98
CA LEU A 64 -11.68 5.20 -19.05
C LEU A 64 -12.69 4.97 -20.18
N PRO A 65 -13.16 6.04 -20.87
CA PRO A 65 -14.10 5.92 -21.98
C PRO A 65 -13.62 5.04 -23.15
N GLY A 66 -12.29 4.98 -23.35
CA GLY A 66 -11.65 4.17 -24.39
C GLY A 66 -11.28 2.75 -23.97
N GLY A 67 -11.69 2.33 -22.77
CA GLY A 67 -11.27 1.07 -22.16
C GLY A 67 -10.04 1.21 -21.27
N GLY A 68 -9.84 0.24 -20.37
CA GLY A 68 -8.80 0.30 -19.34
C GLY A 68 -9.20 1.14 -18.13
N TRP A 69 -8.22 1.46 -17.28
CA TRP A 69 -8.41 2.09 -15.99
C TRP A 69 -7.49 3.32 -15.84
N ARG A 70 -7.98 4.39 -15.21
CA ARG A 70 -7.17 5.56 -14.84
C ARG A 70 -6.52 5.32 -13.47
N GLY A 71 -7.33 5.26 -12.44
CA GLY A 71 -6.94 4.99 -11.06
C GLY A 71 -6.14 6.09 -10.37
N TRP A 72 -5.86 5.88 -9.09
CA TRP A 72 -5.19 6.83 -8.21
C TRP A 72 -3.77 7.21 -8.68
N ALA A 73 -3.07 6.28 -9.32
CA ALA A 73 -1.68 6.48 -9.71
C ALA A 73 -1.55 7.52 -10.85
N ALA A 74 -2.46 7.48 -11.84
CA ALA A 74 -2.50 8.47 -12.91
C ALA A 74 -2.92 9.84 -12.35
N LEU A 75 -3.93 9.87 -11.47
CA LEU A 75 -4.38 11.10 -10.80
C LEU A 75 -3.27 11.73 -9.95
N LEU A 76 -2.49 10.91 -9.24
CA LEU A 76 -1.34 11.39 -8.46
C LEU A 76 -0.24 11.94 -9.37
N ALA A 77 0.07 11.23 -10.47
CA ALA A 77 1.14 11.63 -11.39
C ALA A 77 0.94 13.05 -11.96
N GLU A 78 -0.31 13.46 -12.21
CA GLU A 78 -0.65 14.80 -12.68
C GLU A 78 -0.26 15.90 -11.67
N GLY A 79 -0.22 15.59 -10.37
CA GLY A 79 0.09 16.52 -9.28
C GLY A 79 1.53 16.43 -8.74
N LEU A 80 2.36 15.49 -9.20
CA LEU A 80 3.71 15.33 -8.65
C LEU A 80 4.67 16.42 -9.11
N ALA A 81 4.69 16.75 -10.39
CA ALA A 81 5.51 17.82 -10.93
C ALA A 81 4.73 19.13 -11.02
N ALA A 82 5.44 20.27 -11.09
CA ALA A 82 4.82 21.59 -11.23
C ALA A 82 3.97 21.72 -12.52
N ARG A 83 4.23 20.88 -13.53
CA ARG A 83 3.44 20.72 -14.73
C ARG A 83 3.08 19.24 -14.91
N PRO A 84 1.85 18.91 -15.36
CA PRO A 84 1.40 17.52 -15.51
C PRO A 84 2.33 16.66 -16.38
N GLU A 85 2.88 17.25 -17.44
CA GLU A 85 3.81 16.58 -18.37
C GLU A 85 5.20 16.33 -17.76
N GLY A 86 5.48 16.89 -16.59
CA GLY A 86 6.74 16.70 -15.85
C GLY A 86 6.86 15.36 -15.14
N THR A 87 5.83 14.50 -15.20
CA THR A 87 5.84 13.17 -14.58
C THR A 87 5.64 12.09 -15.63
N ARG A 88 6.60 11.17 -15.72
CA ARG A 88 6.50 9.96 -16.54
C ARG A 88 6.02 8.79 -15.70
N LEU A 89 4.76 8.42 -15.86
CA LEU A 89 4.14 7.28 -15.18
C LEU A 89 4.42 5.97 -15.93
N LEU A 90 4.88 4.96 -15.18
CA LEU A 90 4.92 3.56 -15.62
C LEU A 90 4.08 2.71 -14.66
N ASN A 91 2.86 2.35 -15.06
CA ASN A 91 2.02 1.46 -14.28
C ASN A 91 2.28 -0.01 -14.69
N LEU A 92 2.89 -0.77 -13.78
CA LEU A 92 3.22 -2.19 -13.94
C LEU A 92 2.22 -3.10 -13.23
N ALA A 93 1.29 -2.52 -12.47
CA ALA A 93 0.32 -3.25 -11.68
C ALA A 93 -0.61 -4.09 -12.57
N ARG A 94 -1.03 -5.24 -12.05
CA ARG A 94 -1.94 -6.16 -12.75
C ARG A 94 -2.94 -6.77 -11.79
N SER A 95 -4.19 -6.78 -12.21
CA SER A 95 -5.28 -7.43 -11.45
C SER A 95 -4.95 -8.86 -11.08
N GLY A 96 -5.09 -9.17 -9.80
CA GLY A 96 -4.83 -10.49 -9.27
C GLY A 96 -3.36 -10.78 -8.94
N ALA A 97 -2.44 -9.85 -9.18
CA ALA A 97 -1.03 -10.01 -8.82
C ALA A 97 -0.85 -10.24 -7.31
N ARG A 98 0.11 -11.06 -6.97
CA ARG A 98 0.55 -11.37 -5.61
C ARG A 98 1.94 -10.79 -5.36
N SER A 99 2.39 -10.86 -4.12
CA SER A 99 3.71 -10.39 -3.72
C SER A 99 4.85 -10.97 -4.57
N GLY A 100 4.77 -12.24 -4.96
CA GLY A 100 5.74 -12.90 -5.86
C GLY A 100 5.75 -12.33 -7.28
N ASP A 101 4.58 -11.93 -7.81
CA ASP A 101 4.49 -11.30 -9.14
C ASP A 101 5.14 -9.91 -9.12
N VAL A 102 5.04 -9.22 -7.98
CA VAL A 102 5.70 -7.93 -7.78
C VAL A 102 7.20 -8.09 -7.57
N ALA A 103 7.63 -9.09 -6.80
CA ALA A 103 9.05 -9.35 -6.54
C ALA A 103 9.82 -9.87 -7.77
N GLY A 104 9.12 -10.39 -8.78
CA GLY A 104 9.70 -10.86 -10.05
C GLY A 104 9.51 -9.83 -11.16
N PRO A 105 8.58 -10.09 -12.11
CA PRO A 105 8.49 -9.33 -13.37
C PRO A 105 8.21 -7.84 -13.20
N GLN A 106 7.43 -7.43 -12.17
CA GLN A 106 7.16 -6.01 -11.97
C GLN A 106 8.40 -5.28 -11.45
N LEU A 107 9.14 -5.85 -10.50
CA LEU A 107 10.37 -5.26 -9.98
C LEU A 107 11.43 -5.12 -11.08
N GLU A 108 11.64 -6.16 -11.88
CA GLU A 108 12.58 -6.11 -13.00
C GLU A 108 12.25 -4.99 -14.00
N ALA A 109 10.97 -4.83 -14.33
CA ALA A 109 10.52 -3.76 -15.23
C ALA A 109 10.70 -2.38 -14.59
N ALA A 110 10.42 -2.23 -13.29
CA ALA A 110 10.61 -0.99 -12.55
C ALA A 110 12.10 -0.58 -12.53
N LEU A 111 13.00 -1.51 -12.27
CA LEU A 111 14.44 -1.25 -12.24
C LEU A 111 14.97 -0.76 -13.60
N ARG A 112 14.49 -1.33 -14.72
CA ARG A 112 14.82 -0.83 -16.06
C ARG A 112 14.36 0.62 -16.29
N HIS A 113 13.26 1.00 -15.65
CA HIS A 113 12.73 2.37 -15.72
C HIS A 113 13.52 3.35 -14.84
N ARG A 114 14.27 2.87 -13.86
CA ARG A 114 15.02 3.67 -12.87
C ARG A 114 14.14 4.73 -12.22
N PRO A 115 13.09 4.37 -11.50
CA PRO A 115 12.13 5.32 -10.98
C PRO A 115 12.74 6.22 -9.89
N ASP A 116 12.27 7.46 -9.84
CA ASP A 116 12.55 8.40 -8.75
C ASP A 116 11.60 8.16 -7.59
N LEU A 117 10.37 7.72 -7.91
CA LEU A 117 9.31 7.35 -6.99
C LEU A 117 8.71 6.02 -7.43
N ALA A 118 8.45 5.12 -6.49
CA ALA A 118 7.75 3.87 -6.76
C ALA A 118 6.69 3.60 -5.69
N SER A 119 5.53 3.09 -6.09
CA SER A 119 4.55 2.57 -5.15
C SER A 119 4.58 1.04 -5.11
N VAL A 120 4.39 0.48 -3.92
CA VAL A 120 4.30 -0.96 -3.68
C VAL A 120 3.04 -1.23 -2.85
N LEU A 121 1.94 -1.56 -3.55
CA LEU A 121 0.64 -1.87 -2.93
C LEU A 121 0.18 -3.24 -3.42
N VAL A 122 0.41 -4.29 -2.63
CA VAL A 122 0.12 -5.68 -2.97
C VAL A 122 -0.01 -6.52 -1.71
N GLY A 123 -0.52 -7.74 -1.86
CA GLY A 123 -0.65 -8.72 -0.79
C GLY A 123 -2.10 -9.06 -0.46
N GLY A 124 -3.06 -8.23 -0.87
CA GLY A 124 -4.48 -8.53 -0.72
C GLY A 124 -4.86 -9.86 -1.36
N ASN A 125 -4.39 -10.13 -2.58
CA ASN A 125 -4.62 -11.39 -3.28
C ASN A 125 -3.94 -12.58 -2.59
N ASP A 126 -2.78 -12.39 -1.96
CA ASP A 126 -2.10 -13.43 -1.19
C ASP A 126 -2.97 -13.91 -0.03
N THR A 127 -3.63 -12.99 0.69
CA THR A 127 -4.48 -13.33 1.84
C THR A 127 -5.68 -14.20 1.47
N LEU A 128 -6.13 -14.17 0.22
CA LEU A 128 -7.26 -14.95 -0.28
C LEU A 128 -6.88 -16.39 -0.67
N ARG A 129 -5.60 -16.70 -0.84
CA ARG A 129 -5.13 -18.02 -1.29
C ARG A 129 -4.94 -18.99 -0.13
N GLY A 130 -5.17 -20.30 -0.40
CA GLY A 130 -4.96 -21.37 0.58
C GLY A 130 -3.53 -21.49 1.07
N GLY A 131 -2.58 -21.21 0.18
CA GLY A 131 -1.15 -21.22 0.48
C GLY A 131 -0.58 -19.91 1.07
N PHE A 132 -1.40 -19.04 1.66
CA PHE A 132 -0.92 -17.83 2.31
C PHE A 132 0.11 -18.12 3.41
N ASP A 133 1.32 -17.61 3.23
CA ASP A 133 2.39 -17.61 4.24
C ASP A 133 2.97 -16.20 4.39
N ILE A 134 2.78 -15.62 5.56
CA ILE A 134 3.26 -14.26 5.84
C ILE A 134 4.79 -14.14 5.78
N ARG A 135 5.54 -15.23 5.98
CA ARG A 135 7.01 -15.21 5.88
C ARG A 135 7.44 -14.99 4.43
N THR A 136 6.79 -15.67 3.50
CA THR A 136 7.04 -15.49 2.05
C THR A 136 6.68 -14.10 1.62
N VAL A 137 5.46 -13.61 1.96
CA VAL A 137 5.01 -12.26 1.62
C VAL A 137 5.95 -11.19 2.20
N ALA A 138 6.36 -11.34 3.46
CA ALA A 138 7.28 -10.41 4.10
C ALA A 138 8.65 -10.38 3.40
N ALA A 139 9.20 -11.53 3.04
CA ALA A 139 10.48 -11.62 2.34
C ALA A 139 10.43 -10.98 0.94
N GLU A 140 9.35 -11.23 0.19
CA GLU A 140 9.15 -10.67 -1.15
C GLU A 140 8.98 -9.15 -1.09
N LEU A 141 8.16 -8.62 -0.18
CA LEU A 141 8.00 -7.17 0.02
C LEU A 141 9.30 -6.50 0.48
N HIS A 142 10.04 -7.13 1.39
CA HIS A 142 11.34 -6.64 1.86
C HIS A 142 12.35 -6.56 0.71
N LEU A 143 12.41 -7.60 -0.13
CA LEU A 143 13.24 -7.63 -1.33
C LEU A 143 12.89 -6.46 -2.27
N VAL A 144 11.61 -6.29 -2.62
CA VAL A 144 11.15 -5.24 -3.53
C VAL A 144 11.51 -3.85 -3.00
N MET A 145 11.12 -3.57 -1.75
CA MET A 145 11.34 -2.25 -1.15
C MET A 145 12.83 -1.96 -0.95
N GLY A 146 13.60 -2.96 -0.48
CA GLY A 146 15.03 -2.84 -0.29
C GLY A 146 15.79 -2.60 -1.58
N THR A 147 15.43 -3.33 -2.66
CA THR A 147 16.06 -3.17 -3.97
C THR A 147 15.79 -1.78 -4.55
N LEU A 148 14.53 -1.31 -4.53
CA LEU A 148 14.18 0.03 -5.03
C LEU A 148 14.87 1.14 -4.20
N ARG A 149 14.93 1.00 -2.89
CA ARG A 149 15.65 1.96 -2.03
C ARG A 149 17.14 1.99 -2.29
N ALA A 150 17.76 0.84 -2.56
CA ALA A 150 19.19 0.77 -2.89
C ALA A 150 19.52 1.53 -4.19
N GLU A 151 18.58 1.62 -5.12
CA GLU A 151 18.66 2.42 -6.36
C GLU A 151 18.32 3.91 -6.13
N GLY A 152 18.05 4.33 -4.88
CA GLY A 152 17.71 5.71 -4.55
C GLY A 152 16.25 6.09 -4.81
N THR A 153 15.36 5.13 -5.03
CA THR A 153 13.93 5.36 -5.29
C THR A 153 13.19 5.70 -3.99
N GLU A 154 12.38 6.76 -4.00
CA GLU A 154 11.41 7.03 -2.93
C GLU A 154 10.24 6.05 -3.02
N LEU A 155 9.73 5.62 -1.86
CA LEU A 155 8.70 4.57 -1.80
C LEU A 155 7.37 5.09 -1.28
N LEU A 156 6.28 4.66 -1.92
CA LEU A 156 4.90 4.80 -1.44
C LEU A 156 4.33 3.43 -1.06
N THR A 157 3.70 3.36 0.09
CA THR A 157 3.01 2.16 0.57
C THR A 157 1.68 2.50 1.23
N ALA A 158 0.80 1.53 1.35
CA ALA A 158 -0.44 1.66 2.10
C ALA A 158 -0.81 0.34 2.78
N CYS A 159 -1.43 0.40 3.94
CA CYS A 159 -2.15 -0.74 4.49
C CYS A 159 -3.52 -0.89 3.79
N LEU A 160 -4.05 -2.12 3.75
CA LEU A 160 -5.29 -2.45 3.04
C LEU A 160 -6.45 -2.64 4.02
N PRO A 161 -7.69 -2.28 3.62
CA PRO A 161 -8.88 -2.55 4.42
C PRO A 161 -9.11 -4.05 4.59
N ASP A 162 -9.75 -4.43 5.71
CA ASP A 162 -10.16 -5.82 5.93
C ASP A 162 -11.30 -6.22 4.97
N PRO A 163 -11.07 -7.17 4.04
CA PRO A 163 -12.06 -7.60 3.07
C PRO A 163 -13.29 -8.25 3.73
N GLY A 164 -13.11 -8.88 4.89
CA GLY A 164 -14.22 -9.46 5.64
C GLY A 164 -15.23 -8.42 6.10
N THR A 165 -14.73 -7.28 6.57
CA THR A 165 -15.55 -6.14 7.00
C THR A 165 -16.15 -5.39 5.80
N VAL A 166 -15.33 -5.08 4.80
CA VAL A 166 -15.75 -4.28 3.64
C VAL A 166 -16.83 -4.99 2.80
N LEU A 167 -16.67 -6.31 2.61
CA LEU A 167 -17.63 -7.15 1.88
C LEU A 167 -18.82 -7.60 2.73
N GLY A 168 -18.79 -7.37 4.05
CA GLY A 168 -19.84 -7.85 4.97
C GLY A 168 -19.92 -9.37 5.00
N LEU A 169 -18.77 -10.06 4.97
CA LEU A 169 -18.74 -11.51 4.93
C LEU A 169 -19.24 -12.13 6.25
N PRO A 170 -19.85 -13.33 6.19
CA PRO A 170 -20.21 -14.06 7.40
C PRO A 170 -18.95 -14.39 8.22
N TRP A 171 -19.11 -14.43 9.57
CA TRP A 171 -17.97 -14.56 10.51
C TRP A 171 -16.99 -15.70 10.21
N PRO A 172 -17.40 -16.88 9.68
CA PRO A 172 -16.44 -17.95 9.39
C PRO A 172 -15.44 -17.62 8.29
N LEU A 173 -15.77 -16.67 7.43
CA LEU A 173 -14.90 -16.13 6.39
C LEU A 173 -14.26 -14.82 6.82
N ALA A 174 -15.02 -13.92 7.44
CA ALA A 174 -14.53 -12.60 7.85
C ALA A 174 -13.35 -12.71 8.82
N ARG A 175 -13.44 -13.56 9.85
CA ARG A 175 -12.38 -13.70 10.86
C ARG A 175 -11.03 -14.17 10.29
N PRO A 176 -10.94 -15.29 9.57
CA PRO A 176 -9.65 -15.74 9.04
C PRO A 176 -9.06 -14.78 8.00
N LEU A 177 -9.90 -14.13 7.19
CA LEU A 177 -9.44 -13.12 6.24
C LEU A 177 -8.94 -11.85 6.94
N GLY A 178 -9.68 -11.36 7.93
CA GLY A 178 -9.26 -10.23 8.76
C GLY A 178 -7.95 -10.50 9.49
N ARG A 179 -7.76 -11.71 10.02
CA ARG A 179 -6.51 -12.15 10.66
C ARG A 179 -5.31 -12.12 9.69
N ARG A 180 -5.49 -12.62 8.47
CA ARG A 180 -4.47 -12.59 7.42
C ARG A 180 -4.17 -11.16 6.95
N MET A 181 -5.21 -10.35 6.78
CA MET A 181 -5.05 -8.94 6.43
C MET A 181 -4.34 -8.15 7.53
N SER A 182 -4.64 -8.43 8.79
CA SER A 182 -3.91 -7.83 9.92
C SER A 182 -2.42 -8.20 9.89
N ALA A 183 -2.10 -9.48 9.66
CA ALA A 183 -0.70 -9.93 9.54
C ALA A 183 0.02 -9.24 8.37
N LEU A 184 -0.65 -9.09 7.23
CA LEU A 184 -0.12 -8.35 6.07
C LEU A 184 0.11 -6.86 6.42
N ASN A 185 -0.89 -6.20 7.01
CA ASN A 185 -0.79 -4.77 7.36
C ASN A 185 0.31 -4.51 8.40
N ASP A 186 0.43 -5.37 9.42
CA ASP A 186 1.52 -5.28 10.40
C ASP A 186 2.91 -5.41 9.73
N THR A 187 3.01 -6.30 8.76
CA THR A 187 4.23 -6.49 7.96
C THR A 187 4.51 -5.26 7.09
N VAL A 188 3.51 -4.73 6.37
CA VAL A 188 3.66 -3.53 5.54
C VAL A 188 4.04 -2.32 6.38
N HIS A 189 3.44 -2.13 7.56
CA HIS A 189 3.81 -1.05 8.49
C HIS A 189 5.27 -1.15 8.93
N ALA A 190 5.70 -2.34 9.34
CA ALA A 190 7.07 -2.57 9.79
C ALA A 190 8.10 -2.36 8.67
N LEU A 191 7.83 -2.89 7.47
CA LEU A 191 8.70 -2.71 6.31
C LEU A 191 8.71 -1.27 5.82
N SER A 192 7.58 -0.57 5.85
CA SER A 192 7.51 0.85 5.49
C SER A 192 8.38 1.71 6.40
N ALA A 193 8.31 1.48 7.71
CA ALA A 193 9.17 2.15 8.68
C ALA A 193 10.66 1.80 8.48
N HIS A 194 10.97 0.52 8.23
CA HIS A 194 12.34 0.04 8.03
C HIS A 194 12.98 0.64 6.78
N HIS A 195 12.25 0.73 5.67
CA HIS A 195 12.77 1.27 4.41
C HIS A 195 12.52 2.78 4.24
N GLY A 196 11.94 3.47 5.23
CA GLY A 196 11.64 4.89 5.16
C GLY A 196 10.64 5.23 4.06
N ALA A 197 9.63 4.39 3.85
CA ALA A 197 8.58 4.63 2.85
C ALA A 197 7.55 5.64 3.35
N HIS A 198 7.03 6.44 2.43
CA HIS A 198 5.87 7.28 2.67
C HIS A 198 4.63 6.40 2.72
N HIS A 199 4.06 6.23 3.92
CA HIS A 199 2.99 5.26 4.19
C HIS A 199 1.68 5.94 4.56
N ILE A 200 0.56 5.49 3.98
CA ILE A 200 -0.79 5.91 4.37
C ILE A 200 -1.58 4.75 4.99
N HIS A 201 -2.36 5.09 6.04
CA HIS A 201 -3.15 4.11 6.80
C HIS A 201 -4.56 3.96 6.23
N VAL A 202 -4.70 3.48 4.98
CA VAL A 202 -5.99 3.33 4.30
C VAL A 202 -6.98 2.47 5.09
N ALA A 203 -6.51 1.43 5.76
CA ALA A 203 -7.35 0.57 6.60
C ALA A 203 -8.06 1.32 7.74
N ALA A 204 -7.49 2.43 8.22
CA ALA A 204 -8.05 3.28 9.27
C ALA A 204 -8.81 4.50 8.73
N HIS A 205 -8.76 4.75 7.43
CA HIS A 205 -9.41 5.91 6.82
C HIS A 205 -10.92 5.70 6.71
N HIS A 206 -11.67 6.74 7.05
CA HIS A 206 -13.14 6.75 6.98
C HIS A 206 -13.67 6.59 5.55
N TRP A 207 -12.89 6.93 4.53
CA TRP A 207 -13.36 6.87 3.15
C TRP A 207 -13.65 5.43 2.67
N ALA A 208 -13.00 4.41 3.23
CA ALA A 208 -13.32 3.01 2.92
C ALA A 208 -14.76 2.64 3.31
N THR A 209 -15.36 3.39 4.25
CA THR A 209 -16.76 3.25 4.66
C THR A 209 -17.67 4.37 4.11
N MET A 210 -17.10 5.33 3.38
CA MET A 210 -17.85 6.44 2.79
C MET A 210 -18.74 5.95 1.63
N PRO A 211 -20.01 6.32 1.58
CA PRO A 211 -20.87 6.00 0.45
C PRO A 211 -20.28 6.48 -0.87
N GLY A 212 -20.17 5.60 -1.85
CA GLY A 212 -19.65 5.92 -3.17
C GLY A 212 -18.11 5.85 -3.32
N ALA A 213 -17.36 5.65 -2.25
CA ALA A 213 -15.91 5.51 -2.34
C ALA A 213 -15.45 4.14 -2.86
N LEU A 214 -16.28 3.11 -2.70
CA LEU A 214 -16.03 1.80 -3.27
C LEU A 214 -16.88 1.60 -4.53
N SER A 215 -16.35 0.85 -5.48
CA SER A 215 -17.05 0.44 -6.69
C SER A 215 -18.19 -0.53 -6.39
N ALA A 216 -18.93 -0.94 -7.40
CA ALA A 216 -20.11 -1.83 -7.24
C ALA A 216 -19.73 -3.19 -6.61
N ASP A 217 -18.52 -3.66 -6.79
CA ASP A 217 -18.00 -4.91 -6.21
C ASP A 217 -17.62 -4.81 -4.74
N ARG A 218 -17.61 -3.60 -4.16
CA ARG A 218 -17.23 -3.29 -2.77
C ARG A 218 -15.82 -3.73 -2.40
N LEU A 219 -14.99 -4.07 -3.35
CA LEU A 219 -13.61 -4.49 -3.14
C LEU A 219 -12.61 -3.44 -3.62
N HIS A 220 -12.89 -2.85 -4.77
CA HIS A 220 -12.03 -1.84 -5.37
C HIS A 220 -12.54 -0.43 -5.09
N PRO A 221 -11.65 0.58 -5.03
CA PRO A 221 -12.06 1.96 -4.99
C PRO A 221 -12.87 2.32 -6.25
N SER A 222 -13.89 3.16 -6.11
CA SER A 222 -14.54 3.83 -7.25
C SER A 222 -13.66 4.97 -7.76
N GLU A 223 -14.09 5.71 -8.79
CA GLU A 223 -13.45 6.97 -9.17
C GLU A 223 -13.25 7.89 -7.96
N THR A 224 -14.28 8.07 -7.12
CA THR A 224 -14.17 8.85 -5.88
C THR A 224 -13.13 8.29 -4.93
N GLY A 225 -13.10 6.97 -4.73
CA GLY A 225 -12.11 6.32 -3.88
C GLY A 225 -10.68 6.48 -4.41
N HIS A 226 -10.48 6.33 -5.71
CA HIS A 226 -9.18 6.57 -6.34
C HIS A 226 -8.72 8.02 -6.20
N ARG A 227 -9.61 9.00 -6.33
CA ARG A 227 -9.30 10.42 -6.12
C ARG A 227 -8.90 10.72 -4.67
N LEU A 228 -9.61 10.14 -3.70
CA LEU A 228 -9.26 10.28 -2.28
C LEU A 228 -7.90 9.67 -1.99
N LEU A 229 -7.62 8.46 -2.50
CA LEU A 229 -6.33 7.79 -2.34
C LEU A 229 -5.18 8.61 -2.96
N ALA A 230 -5.38 9.16 -4.16
CA ALA A 230 -4.42 10.03 -4.82
C ALA A 230 -4.16 11.31 -4.03
N ARG A 231 -5.19 11.91 -3.43
CA ARG A 231 -5.07 13.11 -2.57
C ARG A 231 -4.30 12.83 -1.30
N ASP A 232 -4.55 11.68 -0.66
CA ASP A 232 -3.85 11.29 0.57
C ASP A 232 -2.34 11.11 0.29
N PHE A 233 -1.98 10.44 -0.80
CA PHE A 233 -0.59 10.33 -1.21
C PHE A 233 0.00 11.68 -1.61
N HIS A 234 -0.74 12.51 -2.35
CA HIS A 234 -0.28 13.84 -2.73
C HIS A 234 0.01 14.70 -1.49
N ALA A 235 -0.89 14.73 -0.51
CA ALA A 235 -0.72 15.49 0.73
C ALA A 235 0.52 15.04 1.50
N LEU A 236 0.74 13.72 1.59
CA LEU A 236 1.92 13.14 2.24
C LEU A 236 3.22 13.53 1.52
N LEU A 237 3.25 13.43 0.18
CA LEU A 237 4.40 13.80 -0.63
C LEU A 237 4.65 15.32 -0.64
N ALA A 238 3.60 16.13 -0.67
CA ALA A 238 3.72 17.59 -0.59
C ALA A 238 4.32 18.03 0.75
N ALA A 239 3.90 17.40 1.87
CA ALA A 239 4.49 17.63 3.18
C ALA A 239 5.99 17.24 3.25
N ALA A 240 6.41 16.27 2.43
CA ALA A 240 7.80 15.86 2.27
C ALA A 240 8.57 16.69 1.21
N GLY A 241 7.91 17.66 0.54
CA GLY A 241 8.52 18.45 -0.52
C GLY A 241 8.70 17.71 -1.86
N LEU A 242 8.03 16.57 -2.04
CA LEU A 242 8.15 15.69 -3.19
C LEU A 242 7.02 15.86 -4.23
N ALA A 243 5.94 16.55 -3.90
CA ALA A 243 4.87 16.93 -4.84
C ALA A 243 4.81 18.43 -4.96
N GLN A 244 4.92 18.95 -6.20
CA GLN A 244 5.03 20.36 -6.52
C GLN A 244 3.81 20.90 -7.29
N GLY A 245 3.02 20.02 -7.89
CA GLY A 245 1.81 20.36 -8.63
C GLY A 245 0.57 20.44 -7.75
N ALA A 246 -0.55 20.76 -8.37
CA ALA A 246 -1.84 20.84 -7.69
C ALA A 246 -2.32 19.45 -7.22
N ALA A 247 -2.92 19.40 -6.04
CA ALA A 247 -3.56 18.18 -5.56
C ALA A 247 -4.69 17.72 -6.51
N PRO A 248 -4.88 16.42 -6.75
CA PRO A 248 -5.99 15.91 -7.52
C PRO A 248 -7.33 16.44 -7.02
N ARG A 249 -8.25 16.79 -7.91
CA ARG A 249 -9.60 17.26 -7.53
C ARG A 249 -10.37 16.13 -6.82
N PRO A 250 -11.10 16.42 -5.74
CA PRO A 250 -11.87 15.39 -5.02
C PRO A 250 -13.16 14.99 -5.75
N GLU A 251 -13.70 15.90 -6.58
CA GLU A 251 -14.95 15.67 -7.32
C GLU A 251 -14.70 14.73 -8.51
N PRO A 252 -15.56 13.71 -8.72
CA PRO A 252 -15.49 12.86 -9.89
C PRO A 252 -15.77 13.66 -11.18
N ASP A 253 -15.19 13.24 -12.32
CA ASP A 253 -15.37 13.91 -13.60
C ASP A 253 -16.78 13.66 -14.19
N GLY A 254 -17.44 12.58 -13.76
CA GLY A 254 -18.76 12.21 -14.21
C GLY A 254 -19.77 12.02 -13.09
N ALA A 255 -21.04 11.99 -13.43
CA ALA A 255 -22.07 11.56 -12.50
C ALA A 255 -21.82 10.10 -12.07
N PRO A 256 -21.99 9.75 -10.78
CA PRO A 256 -21.82 8.38 -10.35
C PRO A 256 -22.77 7.47 -11.16
N PRO A 257 -22.31 6.26 -11.55
CA PRO A 257 -23.14 5.35 -12.33
C PRO A 257 -24.45 5.09 -11.61
N GLY A 258 -25.57 5.27 -12.30
CA GLY A 258 -26.89 5.02 -11.73
C GLY A 258 -27.02 3.57 -11.27
N ARG A 259 -27.92 3.30 -10.33
CA ARG A 259 -28.16 1.95 -9.79
C ARG A 259 -28.36 0.90 -10.88
N ALA A 260 -29.07 1.25 -11.97
CA ALA A 260 -29.29 0.35 -13.10
C ALA A 260 -27.97 0.04 -13.85
N ALA A 261 -27.11 1.03 -14.07
CA ALA A 261 -25.81 0.84 -14.71
C ALA A 261 -24.87 -0.01 -13.83
N SER A 262 -24.88 0.21 -12.52
CA SER A 262 -24.14 -0.61 -11.55
C SER A 262 -24.62 -2.05 -11.52
N LEU A 263 -25.94 -2.28 -11.54
CA LEU A 263 -26.54 -3.61 -11.61
C LEU A 263 -26.23 -4.31 -12.96
N TRP A 264 -26.26 -3.59 -14.05
CA TRP A 264 -25.90 -4.11 -15.37
C TRP A 264 -24.43 -4.50 -15.44
N TRP A 265 -23.55 -3.64 -14.91
CA TRP A 265 -22.10 -3.95 -14.82
C TRP A 265 -21.85 -5.18 -13.95
N MET A 266 -22.50 -5.26 -12.79
CA MET A 266 -22.46 -6.45 -11.92
C MET A 266 -22.96 -7.71 -12.63
N ALA A 267 -24.06 -7.60 -13.38
CA ALA A 267 -24.66 -8.75 -14.08
C ALA A 267 -23.84 -9.23 -15.29
N THR A 268 -23.04 -8.39 -15.90
CA THR A 268 -22.29 -8.73 -17.13
C THR A 268 -20.79 -8.91 -16.91
N GLN A 269 -20.13 -7.89 -16.42
CA GLN A 269 -18.67 -7.88 -16.20
C GLN A 269 -18.28 -8.42 -14.82
N GLY A 270 -19.04 -8.03 -13.79
CA GLY A 270 -18.79 -8.43 -12.41
C GLY A 270 -19.04 -9.93 -12.19
N THR A 271 -20.07 -10.52 -12.78
CA THR A 271 -20.34 -11.97 -12.67
C THR A 271 -19.23 -12.82 -13.31
N ARG A 272 -18.73 -12.41 -14.47
CA ARG A 272 -17.62 -13.10 -15.13
C ARG A 272 -16.35 -13.02 -14.28
N TRP A 273 -16.02 -11.83 -13.78
CA TRP A 273 -14.88 -11.64 -12.89
C TRP A 273 -15.03 -12.43 -11.58
N ILE A 274 -16.24 -12.42 -10.98
CA ILE A 274 -16.53 -13.21 -9.78
C ILE A 274 -16.46 -14.71 -10.10
N ALA A 275 -17.01 -15.18 -11.23
CA ALA A 275 -16.97 -16.59 -11.61
C ALA A 275 -15.55 -17.09 -11.83
N ASP A 276 -14.72 -16.33 -12.54
CA ASP A 276 -13.30 -16.64 -12.75
C ASP A 276 -12.51 -16.66 -11.42
N ARG A 277 -12.89 -15.84 -10.43
CA ARG A 277 -12.28 -15.84 -9.10
C ARG A 277 -12.88 -16.86 -8.15
N CYS A 278 -14.19 -17.13 -8.24
CA CYS A 278 -14.83 -18.12 -7.37
C CYS A 278 -14.35 -19.54 -7.63
N THR A 279 -14.07 -19.92 -8.88
CA THR A 279 -13.55 -21.25 -9.19
C THR A 279 -12.18 -21.48 -8.55
N ASP A 280 -11.33 -20.47 -8.53
CA ASP A 280 -9.98 -20.53 -7.98
C ASP A 280 -9.92 -20.40 -6.45
N LEU A 281 -10.74 -19.50 -5.88
CA LEU A 281 -10.65 -19.11 -4.47
C LEU A 281 -11.63 -19.87 -3.57
N LEU A 282 -12.78 -20.28 -4.11
CA LEU A 282 -13.86 -20.86 -3.30
C LEU A 282 -13.45 -22.10 -2.49
N PRO A 283 -12.72 -23.08 -3.05
CA PRO A 283 -12.28 -24.25 -2.28
C PRO A 283 -11.40 -23.86 -1.07
N ASP A 284 -10.51 -22.90 -1.24
CA ASP A 284 -9.61 -22.44 -0.18
C ASP A 284 -10.35 -21.64 0.88
N LEU A 285 -11.28 -20.76 0.47
CA LEU A 285 -12.13 -20.02 1.39
C LEU A 285 -13.04 -20.92 2.21
N LEU A 286 -13.59 -21.98 1.61
CA LEU A 286 -14.39 -22.98 2.32
C LEU A 286 -13.56 -23.76 3.34
N ARG A 287 -12.32 -24.14 3.01
CA ARG A 287 -11.40 -24.80 3.96
C ARG A 287 -11.06 -23.86 5.13
N LEU A 288 -10.81 -22.58 4.85
CA LEU A 288 -10.60 -21.58 5.87
C LEU A 288 -11.80 -21.44 6.81
N ALA A 289 -13.01 -21.32 6.25
CA ALA A 289 -14.24 -21.22 7.01
C ALA A 289 -14.47 -22.48 7.86
N ALA A 290 -14.27 -23.68 7.30
CA ALA A 290 -14.42 -24.95 8.03
C ALA A 290 -13.42 -25.05 9.19
N THR A 291 -12.19 -24.59 8.99
CA THR A 291 -11.18 -24.55 10.06
C THR A 291 -11.59 -23.57 11.16
N GLU A 292 -12.04 -22.35 10.82
CA GLU A 292 -12.50 -21.35 11.79
C GLU A 292 -13.69 -21.88 12.60
N VAL A 293 -14.70 -22.48 11.94
CA VAL A 293 -15.86 -23.09 12.63
C VAL A 293 -15.43 -24.20 13.60
N ARG A 294 -14.46 -25.05 13.18
CA ARG A 294 -13.94 -26.13 14.04
C ARG A 294 -13.27 -25.58 15.29
N HIS A 295 -12.40 -24.57 15.14
CA HIS A 295 -11.74 -23.92 16.27
C HIS A 295 -12.73 -23.17 17.18
N HIS A 296 -13.72 -22.49 16.59
CA HIS A 296 -14.77 -21.82 17.34
C HIS A 296 -15.55 -22.78 18.22
N ARG A 297 -16.00 -23.93 17.65
CA ARG A 297 -16.72 -24.97 18.41
C ARG A 297 -15.90 -25.58 19.55
N ARG A 298 -14.57 -25.56 19.43
CA ARG A 298 -13.63 -26.06 20.46
C ARG A 298 -13.18 -24.98 21.45
N GLY A 299 -13.63 -23.75 21.31
CA GLY A 299 -13.16 -22.62 22.13
C GLY A 299 -11.70 -22.25 21.90
N SER A 300 -11.07 -22.71 20.80
CA SER A 300 -9.64 -22.55 20.52
C SER A 300 -9.34 -21.45 19.47
N THR A 301 -10.30 -20.59 19.16
CA THR A 301 -10.07 -19.42 18.26
C THR A 301 -8.89 -18.54 18.71
N PRO A 302 -8.66 -18.26 20.01
CA PRO A 302 -7.50 -17.47 20.43
C PRO A 302 -6.15 -18.06 20.03
N VAL A 303 -6.06 -19.38 19.85
CA VAL A 303 -4.84 -20.04 19.37
C VAL A 303 -4.51 -19.60 17.93
N LEU A 304 -5.53 -19.49 17.07
CA LEU A 304 -5.33 -19.02 15.69
C LEU A 304 -4.86 -17.57 15.62
N GLU A 305 -5.37 -16.73 16.52
CA GLU A 305 -4.96 -15.32 16.63
C GLU A 305 -3.48 -15.23 17.04
N GLU A 306 -3.12 -15.99 18.08
CA GLU A 306 -1.75 -16.01 18.60
C GLU A 306 -0.76 -16.63 17.61
N ASP A 307 -1.16 -17.68 16.89
CA ASP A 307 -0.33 -18.31 15.85
C ASP A 307 -0.03 -17.35 14.71
N ALA A 308 -1.04 -16.61 14.22
CA ALA A 308 -0.86 -15.60 13.19
C ALA A 308 0.08 -14.48 13.65
N ARG A 309 -0.12 -13.99 14.89
CA ARG A 309 0.75 -12.97 15.49
C ARG A 309 2.19 -13.45 15.61
N ARG A 310 2.41 -14.67 16.11
CA ARG A 310 3.76 -15.26 16.23
C ARG A 310 4.41 -15.45 14.86
N ALA A 311 3.66 -15.88 13.86
CA ALA A 311 4.17 -16.03 12.50
C ALA A 311 4.65 -14.69 11.94
N THR A 312 3.87 -13.60 12.13
CA THR A 312 4.24 -12.25 11.70
C THR A 312 5.52 -11.76 12.40
N VAL A 313 5.57 -11.89 13.74
CA VAL A 313 6.76 -11.51 14.51
C VAL A 313 8.00 -12.29 14.06
N ALA A 314 7.87 -13.60 13.85
CA ALA A 314 8.96 -14.44 13.38
C ALA A 314 9.41 -14.08 11.96
N ALA A 315 8.48 -13.72 11.07
CA ALA A 315 8.78 -13.26 9.72
C ALA A 315 9.62 -11.97 9.74
N LEU A 316 9.21 -10.98 10.52
CA LEU A 316 9.93 -9.71 10.67
C LEU A 316 11.30 -9.91 11.34
N ALA A 317 11.37 -10.74 12.37
CA ALA A 317 12.63 -11.05 13.05
C ALA A 317 13.64 -11.73 12.12
N ALA A 318 13.20 -12.64 11.24
CA ALA A 318 14.06 -13.27 10.24
C ALA A 318 14.66 -12.26 9.24
N LEU A 319 13.98 -11.16 8.98
CA LEU A 319 14.42 -10.06 8.13
C LEU A 319 15.18 -8.97 8.90
N LYS A 320 15.34 -9.11 10.22
CA LYS A 320 15.92 -8.11 11.12
C LYS A 320 15.17 -6.77 11.11
N VAL A 321 13.86 -6.84 10.90
CA VAL A 321 12.96 -5.68 10.88
C VAL A 321 12.24 -5.59 12.21
N ALA A 322 12.27 -4.43 12.85
CA ALA A 322 11.54 -4.20 14.09
C ALA A 322 10.04 -4.10 13.85
N PRO A 323 9.19 -4.68 14.71
CA PRO A 323 7.74 -4.48 14.64
C PRO A 323 7.38 -2.99 14.77
N SER A 324 6.44 -2.51 13.95
CA SER A 324 5.99 -1.12 14.05
C SER A 324 5.14 -0.91 15.31
N PRO A 325 5.32 0.19 16.06
CA PRO A 325 4.48 0.51 17.22
C PRO A 325 3.01 0.81 16.83
N VAL A 326 2.74 1.17 15.58
CA VAL A 326 1.39 1.44 15.06
C VAL A 326 0.52 0.19 15.02
N ALA A 327 1.11 -0.99 14.90
CA ALA A 327 0.42 -2.28 14.90
C ALA A 327 -0.30 -2.64 16.22
N ARG A 328 -0.18 -1.84 17.29
CA ARG A 328 -0.73 -2.13 18.61
C ARG A 328 -2.04 -1.41 18.94
N GLN A 329 -2.62 -0.65 18.02
CA GLN A 329 -3.91 -0.02 18.29
C GLN A 329 -5.05 -1.02 18.05
N PRO A 330 -5.85 -1.38 19.09
CA PRO A 330 -7.01 -2.23 18.90
C PRO A 330 -8.03 -1.49 18.01
N ALA A 331 -8.62 -2.23 17.08
CA ALA A 331 -9.72 -1.75 16.25
C ALA A 331 -10.83 -1.21 17.15
N GLY A 332 -11.00 0.12 17.20
CA GLY A 332 -12.04 0.76 18.01
C GLY A 332 -11.67 2.06 18.71
N GLN A 333 -10.40 2.40 18.87
CA GLN A 333 -10.05 3.71 19.45
C GLN A 333 -10.01 4.79 18.36
N ARG A 334 -11.06 5.64 18.36
CA ARG A 334 -11.08 6.89 17.61
C ARG A 334 -9.91 7.75 18.09
N VAL A 335 -8.95 7.98 17.22
CA VAL A 335 -7.99 9.06 17.44
C VAL A 335 -8.74 10.37 17.22
N LEU A 336 -9.22 10.95 18.31
CA LEU A 336 -9.58 12.36 18.35
C LEU A 336 -8.26 13.14 18.31
N THR A 337 -7.80 13.50 17.12
CA THR A 337 -6.79 14.54 16.98
C THR A 337 -7.43 15.85 17.39
N GLY A 338 -7.29 16.17 18.68
CA GLY A 338 -7.65 17.45 19.22
C GLY A 338 -6.73 18.53 18.66
N THR A 339 -7.16 19.18 17.58
CA THR A 339 -6.68 20.51 17.28
C THR A 339 -7.17 21.42 18.41
N LYS A 340 -6.26 21.78 19.32
CA LYS A 340 -6.48 22.89 20.24
C LYS A 340 -6.78 24.15 19.40
N ARG A 341 -8.05 24.51 19.32
CA ARG A 341 -8.44 25.85 18.92
C ARG A 341 -7.90 26.77 20.01
N THR A 342 -6.86 27.50 19.70
CA THR A 342 -6.46 28.69 20.46
C THR A 342 -7.61 29.70 20.37
N GLY A 343 -8.20 29.99 21.52
CA GLY A 343 -9.31 30.92 21.65
C GLY A 343 -8.92 32.30 21.22
N VAL A 344 -9.75 32.90 20.39
CA VAL A 344 -9.82 34.34 20.17
C VAL A 344 -10.79 34.89 21.22
N PRO A 345 -10.44 35.94 21.98
CA PRO A 345 -11.31 36.49 23.02
C PRO A 345 -12.56 37.12 22.42
N GLY A 346 -13.68 36.86 23.08
CA GLY A 346 -14.99 37.38 22.72
C GLY A 346 -15.06 38.90 22.80
N GLY A 347 -15.66 39.48 21.79
CA GLY A 347 -16.18 40.84 21.82
C GLY A 347 -17.68 40.78 22.07
N ASP A 348 -18.10 41.44 23.19
CA ASP A 348 -19.48 41.68 23.57
C ASP A 348 -20.26 42.41 22.48
N TRP A 349 -21.44 41.88 22.11
CA TRP A 349 -22.51 42.65 21.49
C TRP A 349 -23.77 42.50 22.30
N ALA A 350 -24.04 43.58 23.09
CA ALA A 350 -25.23 43.74 23.85
C ALA A 350 -26.47 43.95 22.98
N ALA A 351 -27.55 43.46 23.52
CA ALA A 351 -28.93 43.55 23.02
C ALA A 351 -29.42 44.97 22.81
N ALA A 352 -30.18 45.18 21.74
CA ALA A 352 -31.22 46.21 21.73
C ALA A 352 -32.43 45.61 21.05
N GLY A 353 -33.48 45.43 21.84
CA GLY A 353 -34.81 45.02 21.40
C GLY A 353 -35.60 46.15 20.82
N SER A 354 -36.61 45.80 20.08
CA SER A 354 -37.98 46.34 20.15
C SER A 354 -38.86 45.72 19.04
N GLU A 355 -39.83 44.95 19.47
CA GLU A 355 -41.14 44.79 18.81
C GLU A 355 -42.01 46.00 19.12
N PRO A 356 -43.31 46.12 18.67
CA PRO A 356 -44.08 45.38 17.67
C PRO A 356 -45.06 46.24 16.83
N SER A 357 -46.03 45.60 16.23
CA SER A 357 -47.36 46.02 15.72
C SER A 357 -47.37 46.49 14.26
N GLY A 358 -48.29 46.12 13.40
CA GLY A 358 -49.60 45.54 13.52
C GLY A 358 -50.27 45.42 12.15
N THR A 359 -51.22 44.50 12.09
CA THR A 359 -52.53 44.47 11.39
C THR A 359 -52.59 44.61 9.87
N THR A 360 -52.97 43.48 9.24
CA THR A 360 -54.10 43.15 8.32
C THR A 360 -54.98 44.29 7.76
N PRO A 361 -55.87 44.08 6.72
CA PRO A 361 -55.92 43.16 5.54
C PRO A 361 -56.46 43.84 4.25
N MET A 362 -56.75 43.01 3.25
CA MET A 362 -57.84 43.08 2.25
C MET A 362 -57.55 43.60 0.83
N THR A 363 -57.87 42.68 -0.07
CA THR A 363 -58.58 42.79 -1.37
C THR A 363 -57.88 43.45 -2.55
N GLY A 364 -57.95 42.63 -3.61
CA GLY A 364 -57.79 42.99 -4.99
C GLY A 364 -57.44 41.77 -5.82
#